data_b333cd304933eccbff1802a239610f4f
#
_entry.id   b333cd304933eccbff1802a239610f4f
#
_cell.length_a   1.000
_cell.length_b   1.000
_cell.length_c   1.000
_cell.angle_alpha   90.00
_cell.angle_beta   90.00
_cell.angle_gamma   90.00
#
_symmetry.space_group_name_H-M   'P 1'
#
loop_
_entity.id
_entity.type
_entity.pdbx_description
1 polymer ?
#
loop_
_entity_poly.entity_id
_entity_poly.type
_entity_poly.pdbx_seq_one_letter_code
_entity_poly.pdbx_strand_id
1 'polypeptide(L)'
;MPRRLRAAALLLGAALLGALLLVPGIIGDGPVPPRSSDDSGPVLLHSIRDLQRIVPAQGTYEVTVLLREGRENVPTWVYGYEGALLAHGTVDAYVDLAGLGPEAVAVSADRSAVTVTLPEPLLAPPAVDHGRSQVVDDDRGLVTAAMEAFDGRSDRTQQLFRMAESKLAAAAEASELRARAERNVVDMVRGMGRGLGFDTVDVVFVRPDEP
;
A
#
# COMPACT_ATOMS: atom_id res chain seq x y z
N MET A 1 3.23 -70.96 -37.14
CA MET A 1 3.99 -70.16 -36.11
C MET A 1 3.29 -68.94 -35.56
N PRO A 2 2.00 -68.71 -35.54
CA PRO A 2 1.45 -67.45 -34.97
C PRO A 2 0.86 -67.61 -33.55
N ARG A 3 0.75 -68.76 -32.97
CA ARG A 3 0.11 -68.95 -31.66
C ARG A 3 0.99 -68.55 -30.48
N ARG A 4 2.29 -68.70 -30.59
CA ARG A 4 3.25 -68.36 -29.51
C ARG A 4 3.49 -66.88 -29.34
N LEU A 5 3.40 -66.04 -30.39
CA LEU A 5 3.50 -64.58 -30.35
C LEU A 5 2.27 -63.96 -29.71
N ARG A 6 1.09 -64.50 -29.90
CA ARG A 6 -0.17 -64.01 -29.27
C ARG A 6 -0.23 -64.31 -27.78
N ALA A 7 0.33 -65.38 -27.32
CA ALA A 7 0.42 -65.70 -25.89
C ALA A 7 1.44 -64.85 -25.18
N ALA A 8 2.56 -64.52 -25.80
CA ALA A 8 3.56 -63.62 -25.25
C ALA A 8 3.04 -62.13 -25.11
N ALA A 9 2.28 -61.64 -26.09
CA ALA A 9 1.67 -60.33 -26.06
C ALA A 9 0.59 -60.20 -24.98
N LEU A 10 -0.19 -61.25 -24.74
CA LEU A 10 -1.20 -61.27 -23.68
C LEU A 10 -0.59 -61.35 -22.28
N LEU A 11 0.53 -62.03 -22.10
CA LEU A 11 1.24 -62.08 -20.81
C LEU A 11 1.96 -60.77 -20.50
N LEU A 12 2.48 -60.10 -21.50
CA LEU A 12 3.09 -58.74 -21.31
C LEU A 12 2.03 -57.67 -21.00
N GLY A 13 0.85 -57.75 -21.64
CA GLY A 13 -0.28 -56.87 -21.35
C GLY A 13 -0.83 -57.07 -19.93
N ALA A 14 -0.94 -58.31 -19.49
CA ALA A 14 -1.39 -58.65 -18.14
C ALA A 14 -0.37 -58.22 -17.06
N ALA A 15 0.92 -58.34 -17.34
CA ALA A 15 1.99 -57.86 -16.42
C ALA A 15 2.01 -56.36 -16.30
N LEU A 16 1.78 -55.62 -17.39
CA LEU A 16 1.68 -54.12 -17.37
C LEU A 16 0.41 -53.65 -16.64
N LEU A 17 -0.72 -54.37 -16.84
CA LEU A 17 -1.96 -54.03 -16.11
C LEU A 17 -1.87 -54.39 -14.62
N GLY A 18 -1.17 -55.45 -14.26
CA GLY A 18 -0.94 -55.86 -12.87
C GLY A 18 0.02 -54.92 -12.14
N ALA A 19 1.04 -54.36 -12.82
CA ALA A 19 1.95 -53.38 -12.26
C ALA A 19 1.25 -52.03 -12.01
N LEU A 20 0.23 -51.69 -12.80
CA LEU A 20 -0.55 -50.47 -12.60
C LEU A 20 -1.50 -50.53 -11.37
N LEU A 21 -1.93 -51.79 -11.01
CA LEU A 21 -2.81 -52.02 -9.85
C LEU A 21 -2.07 -52.24 -8.53
N LEU A 22 -0.72 -52.35 -8.57
CA LEU A 22 0.13 -52.57 -7.38
C LEU A 22 0.88 -51.34 -6.90
N VAL A 23 0.54 -50.14 -7.41
CA VAL A 23 1.01 -48.89 -6.82
C VAL A 23 -0.06 -48.39 -5.85
N PRO A 24 0.05 -48.69 -4.53
CA PRO A 24 -0.84 -48.13 -3.55
C PRO A 24 -0.45 -46.62 -3.38
N GLY A 25 -1.26 -45.74 -3.90
CA GLY A 25 -1.04 -44.30 -3.66
C GLY A 25 -1.36 -43.33 -4.83
N ILE A 26 -1.86 -43.85 -5.99
CA ILE A 26 -2.18 -42.92 -7.11
C ILE A 26 -3.69 -42.59 -7.20
N ILE A 27 -4.53 -43.24 -6.39
CA ILE A 27 -5.98 -42.98 -6.38
C ILE A 27 -6.36 -42.56 -4.95
N GLY A 28 -6.23 -41.29 -4.64
CA GLY A 28 -6.78 -40.76 -3.41
C GLY A 28 -5.98 -39.66 -2.78
N ASP A 29 -5.75 -38.58 -3.51
CA ASP A 29 -5.69 -37.26 -2.89
C ASP A 29 -6.00 -36.27 -4.00
N GLY A 30 -7.13 -35.60 -3.88
CA GLY A 30 -7.44 -34.40 -4.62
C GLY A 30 -6.32 -33.36 -4.38
N PRO A 31 -6.24 -32.30 -5.15
CA PRO A 31 -5.18 -31.29 -5.00
C PRO A 31 -5.13 -30.85 -3.55
N VAL A 32 -4.06 -31.28 -2.83
CA VAL A 32 -3.81 -30.86 -1.46
C VAL A 32 -3.63 -29.34 -1.54
N PRO A 33 -4.49 -28.54 -0.90
CA PRO A 33 -4.32 -27.10 -0.91
C PRO A 33 -2.95 -26.77 -0.32
N PRO A 34 -2.22 -25.81 -0.89
CA PRO A 34 -0.93 -25.40 -0.34
C PRO A 34 -1.15 -24.98 1.11
N ARG A 35 -0.48 -25.65 2.02
CA ARG A 35 -0.43 -25.23 3.43
C ARG A 35 0.55 -24.07 3.50
N SER A 36 0.03 -22.85 3.68
CA SER A 36 0.85 -21.74 4.13
C SER A 36 1.07 -21.93 5.63
N SER A 37 2.30 -22.27 6.04
CA SER A 37 2.71 -22.14 7.44
C SER A 37 3.19 -20.71 7.66
N ASP A 38 2.65 -20.05 8.67
CA ASP A 38 3.20 -18.77 9.13
C ASP A 38 4.37 -19.09 10.07
N ASP A 39 5.58 -19.09 9.51
CA ASP A 39 6.84 -19.23 10.26
C ASP A 39 7.40 -17.87 10.68
N SER A 40 6.54 -16.85 10.80
CA SER A 40 6.94 -15.51 11.23
C SER A 40 7.59 -15.56 12.61
N GLY A 41 8.75 -14.94 12.72
CA GLY A 41 9.45 -14.80 14.00
C GLY A 41 8.68 -13.87 14.97
N PRO A 42 9.08 -13.82 16.24
CA PRO A 42 8.44 -12.97 17.22
C PRO A 42 8.52 -11.50 16.81
N VAL A 43 7.41 -10.76 16.98
CA VAL A 43 7.38 -9.31 16.76
C VAL A 43 8.28 -8.63 17.79
N LEU A 44 9.29 -7.90 17.31
CA LEU A 44 10.19 -7.12 18.15
C LEU A 44 9.77 -5.67 18.14
N LEU A 45 9.46 -5.11 19.31
CA LEU A 45 9.23 -3.68 19.47
C LEU A 45 10.57 -2.95 19.48
N HIS A 46 10.85 -2.14 18.45
CA HIS A 46 12.10 -1.37 18.36
C HIS A 46 12.03 -0.02 19.08
N SER A 47 10.88 0.66 19.03
CA SER A 47 10.70 1.93 19.74
C SER A 47 9.23 2.26 19.93
N ILE A 48 8.95 3.06 20.97
CA ILE A 48 7.68 3.77 21.17
C ILE A 48 8.03 5.25 21.12
N ARG A 49 7.20 6.06 20.44
CA ARG A 49 7.29 7.52 20.43
C ARG A 49 5.95 8.09 20.82
N ASP A 50 5.97 9.10 21.68
CA ASP A 50 4.81 9.91 21.96
C ASP A 50 4.58 10.86 20.78
N LEU A 51 3.36 10.86 20.21
CA LEU A 51 2.96 11.74 19.14
C LEU A 51 1.85 12.65 19.63
N GLN A 52 2.14 13.96 19.61
CA GLN A 52 1.15 14.98 19.93
C GLN A 52 0.68 15.64 18.64
N ARG A 53 -0.16 14.94 17.88
CA ARG A 53 -0.67 15.47 16.62
C ARG A 53 -2.18 15.30 16.52
N ILE A 54 -2.83 16.27 15.86
CA ILE A 54 -4.24 16.16 15.47
C ILE A 54 -4.33 16.00 13.95
N VAL A 55 -5.32 15.22 13.49
CA VAL A 55 -5.62 15.01 12.07
C VAL A 55 -6.98 15.62 11.77
N PRO A 56 -7.02 16.92 11.41
CA PRO A 56 -8.29 17.62 11.16
C PRO A 56 -8.91 17.32 9.80
N ALA A 57 -8.16 16.75 8.86
CA ALA A 57 -8.65 16.36 7.55
C ALA A 57 -7.90 15.13 6.99
N GLN A 58 -8.61 14.31 6.22
CA GLN A 58 -8.06 13.18 5.48
C GLN A 58 -8.60 13.22 4.04
N GLY A 59 -7.73 13.00 3.06
CA GLY A 59 -8.09 12.83 1.66
C GLY A 59 -8.03 11.35 1.26
N THR A 60 -9.01 10.90 0.49
CA THR A 60 -8.98 9.58 -0.17
C THR A 60 -8.76 9.80 -1.66
N TYR A 61 -7.80 9.08 -2.23
CA TYR A 61 -7.36 9.23 -3.60
C TYR A 61 -7.33 7.87 -4.30
N GLU A 62 -7.54 7.93 -5.60
CA GLU A 62 -7.38 6.81 -6.51
C GLU A 62 -6.46 7.23 -7.65
N VAL A 63 -5.45 6.42 -7.96
CA VAL A 63 -4.50 6.69 -9.04
C VAL A 63 -4.25 5.46 -9.86
N THR A 64 -4.14 5.65 -11.18
CA THR A 64 -3.67 4.61 -12.10
C THR A 64 -2.19 4.82 -12.38
N VAL A 65 -1.42 3.77 -12.21
CA VAL A 65 0.01 3.72 -12.51
C VAL A 65 0.23 2.75 -13.65
N LEU A 66 0.98 3.21 -14.66
CA LEU A 66 1.40 2.39 -15.79
C LEU A 66 2.92 2.25 -15.74
N LEU A 67 3.41 1.02 -15.76
CA LEU A 67 4.83 0.70 -15.88
C LEU A 67 5.06 -0.01 -17.21
N ARG A 68 5.90 0.56 -18.06
CA ARG A 68 6.32 -0.04 -19.30
C ARG A 68 7.84 -0.15 -19.33
N GLU A 69 8.32 -1.36 -19.54
CA GLU A 69 9.74 -1.64 -19.70
C GLU A 69 9.96 -2.34 -21.05
N GLY A 70 11.03 -2.01 -21.73
CA GLY A 70 11.38 -2.59 -23.02
C GLY A 70 12.84 -2.34 -23.33
N ARG A 71 13.34 -2.96 -24.41
CA ARG A 71 14.65 -2.67 -24.98
C ARG A 71 14.49 -2.02 -26.35
N GLU A 72 15.36 -1.06 -26.61
CA GLU A 72 15.42 -0.39 -27.90
C GLU A 72 15.62 -1.44 -29.03
N ASN A 73 14.84 -1.36 -30.10
CA ASN A 73 14.82 -2.27 -31.23
C ASN A 73 14.44 -3.74 -30.95
N VAL A 74 13.86 -4.04 -29.79
CA VAL A 74 13.31 -5.37 -29.48
C VAL A 74 11.79 -5.25 -29.33
N PRO A 75 10.98 -6.03 -30.07
CA PRO A 75 9.55 -6.01 -29.90
C PRO A 75 9.14 -6.39 -28.45
N THR A 76 8.14 -5.73 -27.89
CA THR A 76 7.68 -5.95 -26.50
C THR A 76 7.22 -7.38 -26.24
N TRP A 77 6.68 -8.07 -27.25
CA TRP A 77 6.27 -9.48 -27.13
C TRP A 77 7.47 -10.45 -26.97
N VAL A 78 8.68 -10.03 -27.35
CA VAL A 78 9.91 -10.79 -27.11
C VAL A 78 10.51 -10.44 -25.77
N TYR A 79 10.77 -9.14 -25.57
CA TYR A 79 11.35 -8.61 -24.34
C TYR A 79 10.61 -7.32 -23.96
N GLY A 80 9.79 -7.38 -22.94
CA GLY A 80 9.05 -6.23 -22.45
C GLY A 80 8.18 -6.61 -21.28
N TYR A 81 7.74 -5.58 -20.57
CA TYR A 81 6.76 -5.65 -19.52
C TYR A 81 5.82 -4.46 -19.64
N GLU A 82 4.54 -4.70 -19.54
CA GLU A 82 3.53 -3.68 -19.40
C GLU A 82 2.63 -4.06 -18.23
N GLY A 83 2.60 -3.23 -17.20
CA GLY A 83 1.80 -3.45 -16.02
C GLY A 83 1.03 -2.21 -15.65
N ALA A 84 -0.22 -2.38 -15.23
CA ALA A 84 -1.10 -1.34 -14.75
C ALA A 84 -1.56 -1.65 -13.33
N LEU A 85 -1.43 -0.69 -12.42
CA LEU A 85 -1.92 -0.75 -11.06
C LEU A 85 -2.96 0.33 -10.84
N LEU A 86 -4.16 -0.06 -10.45
CA LEU A 86 -5.15 0.83 -9.86
C LEU A 86 -4.92 0.83 -8.34
N ALA A 87 -4.43 1.95 -7.82
CA ALA A 87 -4.12 2.10 -6.41
C ALA A 87 -5.09 3.04 -5.72
N HIS A 88 -5.58 2.60 -4.56
CA HIS A 88 -6.36 3.39 -3.63
C HIS A 88 -5.50 3.75 -2.42
N GLY A 89 -5.65 4.95 -1.89
CA GLY A 89 -4.91 5.35 -0.72
C GLY A 89 -5.50 6.57 -0.03
N THR A 90 -5.01 6.82 1.17
CA THR A 90 -5.39 7.99 1.97
C THR A 90 -4.17 8.81 2.31
N VAL A 91 -4.36 10.11 2.46
CA VAL A 91 -3.37 11.05 2.96
C VAL A 91 -4.00 11.87 4.07
N ASP A 92 -3.37 11.87 5.23
CA ASP A 92 -3.78 12.69 6.36
C ASP A 92 -3.12 14.07 6.28
N ALA A 93 -3.90 15.13 6.54
CA ALA A 93 -3.34 16.42 6.89
C ALA A 93 -3.36 16.56 8.41
N TYR A 94 -2.21 16.81 9.01
CA TYR A 94 -2.07 16.87 10.47
C TYR A 94 -1.36 18.13 10.93
N VAL A 95 -1.65 18.55 12.17
CA VAL A 95 -0.93 19.60 12.88
C VAL A 95 -0.12 18.94 13.99
N ASP A 96 1.18 19.19 14.01
CA ASP A 96 2.09 18.70 15.04
C ASP A 96 2.09 19.65 16.23
N LEU A 97 1.67 19.16 17.38
CA LEU A 97 1.59 19.93 18.63
C LEU A 97 2.77 19.67 19.57
N ALA A 98 3.73 18.84 19.19
CA ALA A 98 4.81 18.38 20.06
C ALA A 98 5.74 19.51 20.55
N GLY A 99 5.80 20.61 19.83
CA GLY A 99 6.62 21.77 20.19
C GLY A 99 5.87 22.95 20.81
N LEU A 100 4.56 22.78 21.09
CA LEU A 100 3.75 23.90 21.62
C LEU A 100 3.99 24.09 23.12
N GLY A 101 4.53 25.26 23.48
CA GLY A 101 4.65 25.71 24.84
C GLY A 101 3.51 26.64 25.28
N PRO A 102 3.53 27.12 26.52
CA PRO A 102 2.52 28.06 27.05
C PRO A 102 2.41 29.37 26.24
N GLU A 103 3.48 29.75 25.56
CA GLU A 103 3.56 30.93 24.70
C GLU A 103 2.68 30.84 23.45
N ALA A 104 2.30 29.62 23.06
CA ALA A 104 1.38 29.42 21.95
C ALA A 104 -0.04 29.93 22.21
N VAL A 105 -0.37 30.23 23.47
CA VAL A 105 -1.68 30.75 23.87
C VAL A 105 -1.53 32.08 24.57
N ALA A 106 -1.95 33.16 23.91
CA ALA A 106 -1.95 34.51 24.47
C ALA A 106 -3.37 34.94 24.79
N VAL A 107 -3.61 35.29 26.06
CA VAL A 107 -4.92 35.75 26.55
C VAL A 107 -4.84 37.25 26.81
N SER A 108 -5.86 38.00 26.38
CA SER A 108 -5.97 39.44 26.65
C SER A 108 -6.09 39.75 28.15
N ALA A 109 -5.70 40.95 28.57
CA ALA A 109 -5.69 41.34 29.97
C ALA A 109 -7.10 41.34 30.61
N ASP A 110 -8.12 41.63 29.84
CA ASP A 110 -9.54 41.59 30.23
C ASP A 110 -10.18 40.20 30.09
N ARG A 111 -9.41 39.21 29.58
CA ARG A 111 -9.86 37.83 29.33
C ARG A 111 -11.00 37.71 28.33
N SER A 112 -11.23 38.68 27.49
CA SER A 112 -12.27 38.66 26.45
C SER A 112 -11.79 37.96 25.16
N ALA A 113 -10.48 38.00 24.91
CA ALA A 113 -9.89 37.47 23.68
C ALA A 113 -8.74 36.46 23.94
N VAL A 114 -8.62 35.50 23.09
CA VAL A 114 -7.48 34.58 23.09
C VAL A 114 -6.94 34.39 21.66
N THR A 115 -5.60 34.43 21.55
CA THR A 115 -4.88 34.10 20.30
C THR A 115 -4.13 32.81 20.49
N VAL A 116 -4.34 31.86 19.57
CA VAL A 116 -3.66 30.56 19.57
C VAL A 116 -2.76 30.47 18.35
N THR A 117 -1.47 30.29 18.58
CA THR A 117 -0.47 30.11 17.52
C THR A 117 -0.20 28.63 17.31
N LEU A 118 -0.39 28.15 16.08
CA LEU A 118 -0.24 26.74 15.72
C LEU A 118 0.72 26.61 14.53
N PRO A 119 1.44 25.50 14.37
CA PRO A 119 2.16 25.22 13.14
C PRO A 119 1.19 24.97 11.97
N GLU A 120 1.63 25.32 10.75
CA GLU A 120 0.90 24.99 9.52
C GLU A 120 0.65 23.47 9.42
N PRO A 121 -0.51 23.04 8.89
CA PRO A 121 -0.76 21.63 8.65
C PRO A 121 0.22 21.01 7.64
N LEU A 122 0.70 19.84 7.96
CA LEU A 122 1.57 19.00 7.13
C LEU A 122 0.79 17.84 6.55
N LEU A 123 1.23 17.34 5.39
CA LEU A 123 0.68 16.11 4.80
C LEU A 123 1.53 14.91 5.23
N ALA A 124 0.86 13.88 5.70
CA ALA A 124 1.50 12.61 6.02
C ALA A 124 1.86 11.84 4.74
N PRO A 125 2.83 10.91 4.79
CA PRO A 125 3.05 9.98 3.70
C PRO A 125 1.75 9.23 3.36
N PRO A 126 1.48 8.96 2.07
CA PRO A 126 0.31 8.21 1.64
C PRO A 126 0.26 6.81 2.28
N ALA A 127 -0.91 6.41 2.73
CA ALA A 127 -1.19 5.05 3.13
C ALA A 127 -1.93 4.35 1.98
N VAL A 128 -1.24 3.44 1.28
CA VAL A 128 -1.84 2.66 0.19
C VAL A 128 -2.66 1.51 0.78
N ASP A 129 -3.91 1.41 0.34
CA ASP A 129 -4.79 0.28 0.68
C ASP A 129 -4.52 -0.88 -0.27
N HIS A 130 -3.67 -1.81 0.14
CA HIS A 130 -3.33 -2.99 -0.65
C HIS A 130 -4.53 -3.92 -0.89
N GLY A 131 -5.52 -3.93 -0.01
CA GLY A 131 -6.72 -4.75 -0.14
C GLY A 131 -7.68 -4.25 -1.23
N ARG A 132 -7.67 -2.94 -1.48
CA ARG A 132 -8.49 -2.29 -2.53
C ARG A 132 -7.70 -2.00 -3.80
N SER A 133 -6.38 -2.04 -3.74
CA SER A 133 -5.51 -1.84 -4.90
C SER A 133 -5.37 -3.15 -5.68
N GLN A 134 -5.38 -3.07 -7.00
CA GLN A 134 -5.30 -4.26 -7.86
C GLN A 134 -4.46 -3.99 -9.10
N VAL A 135 -3.69 -4.99 -9.50
CA VAL A 135 -3.04 -5.01 -10.80
C VAL A 135 -4.09 -5.33 -11.85
N VAL A 136 -4.30 -4.41 -12.79
CA VAL A 136 -5.38 -4.48 -13.80
C VAL A 136 -4.86 -5.14 -15.07
N ASP A 137 -3.59 -4.95 -15.39
CA ASP A 137 -2.94 -5.46 -16.58
C ASP A 137 -1.51 -5.89 -16.26
N ASP A 138 -1.07 -7.03 -16.81
CA ASP A 138 0.24 -7.62 -16.55
C ASP A 138 0.69 -8.45 -17.79
N ASP A 139 1.03 -7.73 -18.86
CA ASP A 139 1.54 -8.32 -20.10
C ASP A 139 3.06 -8.42 -20.08
N ARG A 140 3.56 -9.60 -20.45
CA ARG A 140 5.01 -9.94 -20.43
C ARG A 140 5.45 -10.55 -21.73
N GLY A 141 6.61 -10.10 -22.22
CA GLY A 141 7.30 -10.74 -23.33
C GLY A 141 7.80 -12.15 -22.96
N LEU A 142 7.94 -13.03 -23.96
CA LEU A 142 8.33 -14.44 -23.73
C LEU A 142 9.66 -14.59 -22.97
N VAL A 143 10.65 -13.77 -23.27
CA VAL A 143 11.97 -13.79 -22.59
C VAL A 143 11.84 -13.26 -21.16
N THR A 144 11.07 -12.20 -20.96
CA THR A 144 10.82 -11.63 -19.63
C THR A 144 10.13 -12.65 -18.73
N ALA A 145 9.10 -13.33 -19.22
CA ALA A 145 8.39 -14.37 -18.48
C ALA A 145 9.30 -15.55 -18.11
N ALA A 146 10.20 -15.95 -19.02
CA ALA A 146 11.17 -17.01 -18.74
C ALA A 146 12.20 -16.60 -17.67
N MET A 147 12.69 -15.37 -17.69
CA MET A 147 13.64 -14.84 -16.69
C MET A 147 12.99 -14.72 -15.31
N GLU A 148 11.75 -14.25 -15.23
CA GLU A 148 11.02 -14.13 -13.96
C GLU A 148 10.70 -15.46 -13.30
N ALA A 149 10.61 -16.55 -14.07
CA ALA A 149 10.46 -17.89 -13.52
C ALA A 149 11.68 -18.31 -12.68
N PHE A 150 12.85 -17.68 -12.91
CA PHE A 150 14.09 -17.93 -12.18
C PHE A 150 14.36 -16.90 -11.07
N ASP A 151 13.99 -15.60 -11.27
CA ASP A 151 14.37 -14.50 -10.36
C ASP A 151 13.26 -14.00 -9.42
N GLY A 152 12.01 -14.40 -9.59
CA GLY A 152 10.89 -14.01 -8.73
C GLY A 152 10.24 -12.66 -9.10
N ARG A 153 8.91 -12.59 -8.91
CA ARG A 153 8.03 -11.46 -9.31
C ARG A 153 8.12 -10.20 -8.46
N SER A 154 9.01 -10.16 -7.46
CA SER A 154 8.91 -9.22 -6.34
C SER A 154 9.14 -7.74 -6.71
N ASP A 155 10.11 -7.45 -7.60
CA ASP A 155 10.60 -6.08 -7.77
C ASP A 155 9.64 -5.14 -8.50
N ARG A 156 8.94 -5.63 -9.54
CA ARG A 156 8.04 -4.77 -10.36
C ARG A 156 6.76 -4.39 -9.63
N THR A 157 6.18 -5.32 -8.90
CA THR A 157 5.00 -5.01 -8.07
C THR A 157 5.36 -3.94 -7.04
N GLN A 158 6.51 -4.07 -6.39
CA GLN A 158 6.99 -3.07 -5.45
C GLN A 158 7.26 -1.71 -6.12
N GLN A 159 7.77 -1.72 -7.35
CA GLN A 159 7.99 -0.49 -8.12
C GLN A 159 6.66 0.20 -8.47
N LEU A 160 5.63 -0.55 -8.88
CA LEU A 160 4.29 -0.02 -9.13
C LEU A 160 3.71 0.65 -7.87
N PHE A 161 3.84 0.02 -6.70
CA PHE A 161 3.37 0.61 -5.44
C PHE A 161 4.15 1.87 -5.07
N ARG A 162 5.47 1.92 -5.22
CA ARG A 162 6.26 3.15 -4.98
C ARG A 162 5.84 4.29 -5.91
N MET A 163 5.56 3.97 -7.19
CA MET A 163 5.03 4.97 -8.13
C MET A 163 3.64 5.44 -7.73
N ALA A 164 2.79 4.55 -7.22
CA ALA A 164 1.47 4.90 -6.71
C ALA A 164 1.57 5.83 -5.49
N GLU A 165 2.41 5.52 -4.51
CA GLU A 165 2.68 6.38 -3.36
C GLU A 165 3.12 7.78 -3.79
N SER A 166 4.07 7.88 -4.73
CA SER A 166 4.51 9.17 -5.25
C SER A 166 3.39 9.96 -5.92
N LYS A 167 2.52 9.29 -6.71
CA LYS A 167 1.38 9.94 -7.35
C LYS A 167 0.29 10.36 -6.36
N LEU A 168 0.03 9.53 -5.35
CA LEU A 168 -0.91 9.86 -4.27
C LEU A 168 -0.42 11.09 -3.49
N ALA A 169 0.87 11.16 -3.15
CA ALA A 169 1.46 12.32 -2.50
C ALA A 169 1.30 13.58 -3.35
N ALA A 170 1.64 13.51 -4.64
CA ALA A 170 1.51 14.63 -5.56
C ALA A 170 0.04 15.08 -5.72
N ALA A 171 -0.91 14.14 -5.76
CA ALA A 171 -2.33 14.46 -5.82
C ALA A 171 -2.81 15.16 -4.54
N ALA A 172 -2.34 14.73 -3.37
CA ALA A 172 -2.65 15.37 -2.09
C ALA A 172 -2.08 16.80 -2.02
N GLU A 173 -0.83 17.00 -2.44
CA GLU A 173 -0.19 18.33 -2.50
C GLU A 173 -0.93 19.28 -3.45
N ALA A 174 -1.43 18.81 -4.57
CA ALA A 174 -2.19 19.60 -5.54
C ALA A 174 -3.64 19.84 -5.12
N SER A 175 -4.12 19.21 -4.06
CA SER A 175 -5.49 19.31 -3.58
C SER A 175 -5.68 20.43 -2.54
N GLU A 176 -6.93 20.69 -2.16
CA GLU A 176 -7.28 21.61 -1.08
C GLU A 176 -7.18 20.96 0.33
N LEU A 177 -6.52 19.81 0.46
CA LEU A 177 -6.52 19.05 1.72
C LEU A 177 -5.90 19.85 2.86
N ARG A 178 -4.77 20.50 2.61
CA ARG A 178 -4.08 21.36 3.61
C ARG A 178 -4.94 22.54 4.03
N ALA A 179 -5.51 23.26 3.07
CA ALA A 179 -6.41 24.40 3.35
C ALA A 179 -7.69 23.96 4.10
N ARG A 180 -8.18 22.76 3.84
CA ARG A 180 -9.31 22.21 4.59
C ARG A 180 -8.92 21.89 6.03
N ALA A 181 -7.72 21.34 6.24
CA ALA A 181 -7.19 21.08 7.57
C ALA A 181 -7.07 22.37 8.39
N GLU A 182 -6.54 23.45 7.80
CA GLU A 182 -6.48 24.78 8.45
C GLU A 182 -7.85 25.27 8.89
N ARG A 183 -8.84 25.25 7.99
CA ARG A 183 -10.21 25.68 8.32
C ARG A 183 -10.80 24.87 9.47
N ASN A 184 -10.64 23.54 9.43
CA ASN A 184 -11.18 22.65 10.46
C ASN A 184 -10.51 22.89 11.84
N VAL A 185 -9.20 23.16 11.86
CA VAL A 185 -8.49 23.52 13.09
C VAL A 185 -8.98 24.85 13.64
N VAL A 186 -9.14 25.86 12.78
CA VAL A 186 -9.67 27.18 13.19
C VAL A 186 -11.06 27.03 13.82
N ASP A 187 -11.94 26.28 13.17
CA ASP A 187 -13.31 26.06 13.68
C ASP A 187 -13.32 25.28 15.00
N MET A 188 -12.45 24.30 15.15
CA MET A 188 -12.30 23.52 16.38
C MET A 188 -11.79 24.43 17.53
N VAL A 189 -10.73 25.20 17.31
CA VAL A 189 -10.14 26.09 18.33
C VAL A 189 -11.13 27.19 18.71
N ARG A 190 -11.83 27.78 17.74
CA ARG A 190 -12.88 28.76 17.99
C ARG A 190 -14.04 28.19 18.80
N GLY A 191 -14.43 26.95 18.48
CA GLY A 191 -15.47 26.25 19.26
C GLY A 191 -15.07 26.05 20.71
N MET A 192 -13.84 25.58 20.93
CA MET A 192 -13.29 25.40 22.28
C MET A 192 -13.16 26.74 23.05
N GLY A 193 -12.61 27.78 22.42
CA GLY A 193 -12.43 29.08 23.05
C GLY A 193 -13.75 29.72 23.47
N ARG A 194 -14.78 29.66 22.61
CA ARG A 194 -16.14 30.12 22.97
C ARG A 194 -16.74 29.31 24.12
N GLY A 195 -16.50 28.00 24.14
CA GLY A 195 -16.93 27.14 25.25
C GLY A 195 -16.26 27.47 26.58
N LEU A 196 -15.08 28.11 26.55
CA LEU A 196 -14.35 28.62 27.71
C LEU A 196 -14.75 30.05 28.09
N GLY A 197 -15.61 30.73 27.32
CA GLY A 197 -16.16 32.02 27.60
C GLY A 197 -15.38 33.22 26.97
N PHE A 198 -14.51 32.95 25.98
CA PHE A 198 -13.89 34.02 25.20
C PHE A 198 -14.84 34.54 24.12
N ASP A 199 -14.94 35.86 24.01
CA ASP A 199 -15.72 36.52 22.97
C ASP A 199 -15.03 36.48 21.61
N THR A 200 -13.70 36.60 21.61
CA THR A 200 -12.86 36.58 20.40
C THR A 200 -11.82 35.50 20.50
N VAL A 201 -11.73 34.65 19.43
CA VAL A 201 -10.74 33.57 19.32
C VAL A 201 -10.04 33.68 17.98
N ASP A 202 -8.77 34.08 18.01
CA ASP A 202 -7.91 34.15 16.84
C ASP A 202 -6.98 32.94 16.76
N VAL A 203 -6.75 32.44 15.54
CA VAL A 203 -5.81 31.37 15.28
C VAL A 203 -4.82 31.85 14.24
N VAL A 204 -3.54 31.77 14.58
CA VAL A 204 -2.43 32.17 13.73
C VAL A 204 -1.60 30.94 13.40
N PHE A 205 -1.38 30.67 12.10
CA PHE A 205 -0.49 29.61 11.66
C PHE A 205 0.91 30.16 11.43
N VAL A 206 1.90 29.42 11.91
CA VAL A 206 3.32 29.72 11.68
C VAL A 206 3.94 28.53 10.96
N ARG A 207 4.82 28.84 10.00
CA ARG A 207 5.56 27.79 9.34
C ARG A 207 6.53 27.17 10.35
N PRO A 208 6.57 25.83 10.47
CA PRO A 208 7.64 25.20 11.25
C PRO A 208 8.97 25.67 10.67
N ASP A 209 9.86 26.19 11.51
CA ASP A 209 11.21 26.55 11.08
C ASP A 209 11.84 25.29 10.47
N GLU A 210 12.28 25.38 9.21
CA GLU A 210 13.13 24.36 8.61
C GLU A 210 14.41 24.28 9.47
N PRO A 211 14.85 23.05 9.83
CA PRO A 211 16.05 22.87 10.64
C PRO A 211 17.32 23.30 9.93
#